data_c581757eb8bf86a54f919daaf153d995
#
_entry.id   c581757eb8bf86a54f919daaf153d995
#
_cell.length_a   1.000
_cell.length_b   1.000
_cell.length_c   1.000
_cell.angle_alpha   90.00
_cell.angle_beta   90.00
_cell.angle_gamma   90.00
#
_symmetry.space_group_name_H-M   'P 1'
#
loop_
_entity.id
_entity.type
_entity.pdbx_description
1 polymer ?
#
loop_
_entity_poly.entity_id
_entity_poly.type
_entity_poly.pdbx_seq_one_letter_code
_entity_poly.pdbx_strand_id
1 'polypeptide(L)'
;MKRLAIVLGVLLVAAGGFLVVDETSPPWYERIRYPLRYEAIVRGHAQNYGIDPALLAAVIYQESKFDAEAKSSSGAVGLMQLTPETAKGIAIRTGGSAFRVSDLSNPEINVRYGCWYLRHLFRKYGEWRLVLAAYNAGQGNVDRWLREERGRIPFAETRHYVDRVDDLRAIYRDAWRSELYG
;
A
#
# COMPACT_ATOMS: atom_id res chain seq x y z
N MET A 1 35.84 27.39 -22.87
CA MET A 1 35.03 26.61 -23.82
C MET A 1 35.18 25.09 -23.64
N LYS A 2 36.43 24.51 -23.61
CA LYS A 2 36.62 23.04 -23.46
C LYS A 2 36.00 22.46 -22.17
N ARG A 3 36.16 23.13 -21.02
CA ARG A 3 35.62 22.68 -19.72
C ARG A 3 34.07 22.67 -19.74
N LEU A 4 33.43 23.64 -20.36
CA LEU A 4 31.97 23.71 -20.49
C LEU A 4 31.45 22.58 -21.38
N ALA A 5 32.13 22.27 -22.49
CA ALA A 5 31.77 21.19 -23.38
C ALA A 5 31.88 19.81 -22.70
N ILE A 6 32.91 19.60 -21.85
CA ILE A 6 33.06 18.38 -21.06
C ILE A 6 31.91 18.24 -20.07
N VAL A 7 31.57 19.32 -19.33
CA VAL A 7 30.46 19.32 -18.35
C VAL A 7 29.11 18.99 -19.04
N LEU A 8 28.86 19.64 -20.18
CA LEU A 8 27.66 19.36 -20.97
C LEU A 8 27.60 17.90 -21.47
N GLY A 9 28.76 17.38 -21.93
CA GLY A 9 28.84 15.96 -22.35
C GLY A 9 28.54 15.00 -21.21
N VAL A 10 29.09 15.24 -20.01
CA VAL A 10 28.82 14.42 -18.81
C VAL A 10 27.34 14.50 -18.41
N LEU A 11 26.73 15.69 -18.45
CA LEU A 11 25.32 15.87 -18.13
C LEU A 11 24.40 15.15 -19.12
N LEU A 12 24.74 15.17 -20.42
CA LEU A 12 23.98 14.45 -21.44
C LEU A 12 24.06 12.92 -21.28
N VAL A 13 25.26 12.40 -20.96
CA VAL A 13 25.44 10.97 -20.68
C VAL A 13 24.69 10.56 -19.41
N ALA A 14 24.76 11.38 -18.35
CA ALA A 14 24.03 11.13 -17.11
C ALA A 14 22.51 11.18 -17.33
N ALA A 15 22.00 12.14 -18.08
CA ALA A 15 20.59 12.26 -18.43
C ALA A 15 20.13 11.07 -19.30
N GLY A 16 20.91 10.70 -20.32
CA GLY A 16 20.62 9.51 -21.14
C GLY A 16 20.63 8.23 -20.35
N GLY A 17 21.62 8.05 -19.47
CA GLY A 17 21.68 6.90 -18.55
C GLY A 17 20.48 6.85 -17.60
N PHE A 18 20.08 7.99 -17.05
CA PHE A 18 18.89 8.09 -16.19
C PHE A 18 17.60 7.71 -16.92
N LEU A 19 17.41 8.21 -18.16
CA LEU A 19 16.24 7.86 -18.96
C LEU A 19 16.16 6.37 -19.26
N VAL A 20 17.29 5.73 -19.61
CA VAL A 20 17.34 4.28 -19.82
C VAL A 20 16.99 3.51 -18.57
N VAL A 21 17.51 3.91 -17.40
CA VAL A 21 17.21 3.25 -16.13
C VAL A 21 15.72 3.42 -15.75
N ASP A 22 15.16 4.59 -15.96
CA ASP A 22 13.75 4.86 -15.66
C ASP A 22 12.82 4.06 -16.60
N GLU A 23 13.18 3.95 -17.89
CA GLU A 23 12.41 3.18 -18.89
C GLU A 23 12.52 1.66 -18.66
N THR A 24 13.69 1.15 -18.28
CA THR A 24 13.92 -0.28 -18.07
C THR A 24 13.51 -0.75 -16.68
N SER A 25 13.41 0.18 -15.72
CA SER A 25 13.01 -0.06 -14.32
C SER A 25 13.65 -1.33 -13.71
N PRO A 26 14.99 -1.43 -13.69
CA PRO A 26 15.64 -2.64 -13.17
C PRO A 26 15.35 -2.82 -11.66
N PRO A 27 15.35 -4.06 -11.15
CA PRO A 27 14.97 -4.35 -9.75
C PRO A 27 15.72 -3.53 -8.69
N TRP A 28 17.01 -3.24 -8.90
CA TRP A 28 17.78 -2.42 -7.96
C TRP A 28 17.28 -0.96 -7.89
N TYR A 29 16.84 -0.41 -9.02
CA TYR A 29 16.27 0.94 -9.10
C TYR A 29 14.90 1.00 -8.41
N GLU A 30 14.06 -0.01 -8.67
CA GLU A 30 12.76 -0.14 -8.01
C GLU A 30 12.89 -0.30 -6.48
N ARG A 31 13.92 -1.01 -5.99
CA ARG A 31 14.21 -1.11 -4.55
C ARG A 31 14.55 0.23 -3.91
N ILE A 32 15.22 1.12 -4.63
CA ILE A 32 15.52 2.48 -4.15
C ILE A 32 14.25 3.33 -4.13
N ARG A 33 13.46 3.26 -5.18
CA ARG A 33 12.25 4.06 -5.39
C ARG A 33 11.08 3.61 -4.52
N TYR A 34 10.97 2.29 -4.29
CA TYR A 34 9.92 1.63 -3.52
C TYR A 34 10.52 0.73 -2.43
N PRO A 35 11.07 1.32 -1.36
CA PRO A 35 11.72 0.54 -0.31
C PRO A 35 10.72 -0.35 0.43
N LEU A 36 11.15 -1.56 0.77
CA LEU A 36 10.45 -2.44 1.70
C LEU A 36 10.97 -2.19 3.11
N ARG A 37 10.07 -1.95 4.05
CA ARG A 37 10.38 -1.88 5.48
C ARG A 37 9.47 -2.83 6.24
N TYR A 38 9.83 -3.16 7.48
CA TYR A 38 9.05 -4.05 8.33
C TYR A 38 8.75 -5.42 7.67
N GLU A 39 9.70 -5.94 6.91
CA GLU A 39 9.59 -7.17 6.11
C GLU A 39 8.98 -8.33 6.90
N ALA A 40 9.52 -8.62 8.09
CA ALA A 40 9.05 -9.72 8.93
C ALA A 40 7.57 -9.55 9.35
N ILE A 41 7.14 -8.30 9.64
CA ILE A 41 5.75 -7.97 9.98
C ILE A 41 4.86 -8.17 8.74
N VAL A 42 5.28 -7.65 7.58
CA VAL A 42 4.53 -7.80 6.31
C VAL A 42 4.36 -9.27 5.96
N ARG A 43 5.45 -10.04 5.94
CA ARG A 43 5.43 -11.46 5.59
C ARG A 43 4.59 -12.28 6.59
N GLY A 44 4.81 -12.08 7.89
CA GLY A 44 4.09 -12.82 8.94
C GLY A 44 2.58 -12.56 8.89
N HIS A 45 2.16 -11.31 8.78
CA HIS A 45 0.72 -11.00 8.71
C HIS A 45 0.11 -11.39 7.35
N ALA A 46 0.81 -11.23 6.24
CA ALA A 46 0.36 -11.71 4.94
C ALA A 46 0.04 -13.21 4.98
N GLN A 47 0.94 -14.01 5.54
CA GLN A 47 0.76 -15.44 5.73
C GLN A 47 -0.41 -15.75 6.66
N ASN A 48 -0.47 -15.12 7.84
CA ASN A 48 -1.53 -15.36 8.84
C ASN A 48 -2.93 -15.05 8.33
N TYR A 49 -3.06 -14.05 7.46
CA TYR A 49 -4.37 -13.63 6.91
C TYR A 49 -4.63 -14.14 5.48
N GLY A 50 -3.71 -14.91 4.89
CA GLY A 50 -3.84 -15.42 3.52
C GLY A 50 -3.94 -14.29 2.49
N ILE A 51 -3.12 -13.25 2.65
CA ILE A 51 -3.00 -12.11 1.73
C ILE A 51 -1.67 -12.25 0.98
N ASP A 52 -1.65 -11.92 -0.30
CA ASP A 52 -0.40 -11.83 -1.06
C ASP A 52 0.53 -10.79 -0.40
N PRO A 53 1.76 -11.14 0.02
CA PRO A 53 2.65 -10.21 0.70
C PRO A 53 3.05 -9.01 -0.15
N ALA A 54 3.11 -9.15 -1.49
CA ALA A 54 3.34 -8.02 -2.38
C ALA A 54 2.14 -7.07 -2.41
N LEU A 55 0.91 -7.60 -2.36
CA LEU A 55 -0.29 -6.76 -2.23
C LEU A 55 -0.29 -6.00 -0.89
N LEU A 56 0.06 -6.66 0.21
CA LEU A 56 0.13 -6.00 1.51
C LEU A 56 1.18 -4.90 1.53
N ALA A 57 2.38 -5.15 0.99
CA ALA A 57 3.44 -4.15 0.85
C ALA A 57 2.99 -2.96 -0.01
N ALA A 58 2.30 -3.22 -1.11
CA ALA A 58 1.75 -2.20 -2.00
C ALA A 58 0.72 -1.30 -1.29
N VAL A 59 -0.19 -1.89 -0.52
CA VAL A 59 -1.16 -1.13 0.28
C VAL A 59 -0.44 -0.26 1.32
N ILE A 60 0.50 -0.83 2.10
CA ILE A 60 1.28 -0.07 3.09
C ILE A 60 2.03 1.10 2.44
N TYR A 61 2.67 0.86 1.29
CA TYR A 61 3.37 1.92 0.58
C TYR A 61 2.42 3.01 0.07
N GLN A 62 1.29 2.62 -0.48
CA GLN A 62 0.29 3.57 -0.98
C GLN A 62 -0.28 4.43 0.16
N GLU A 63 -0.50 3.85 1.33
CA GLU A 63 -1.09 4.54 2.49
C GLU A 63 -0.09 5.48 3.20
N SER A 64 1.15 5.01 3.43
CA SER A 64 2.08 5.73 4.30
C SER A 64 3.53 5.79 3.79
N LYS A 65 3.86 5.15 2.67
CA LYS A 65 5.26 4.90 2.25
C LYS A 65 6.11 4.25 3.34
N PHE A 66 5.48 3.36 4.12
CA PHE A 66 6.07 2.71 5.30
C PHE A 66 6.44 3.67 6.44
N ASP A 67 5.76 4.79 6.58
CA ASP A 67 5.88 5.67 7.75
C ASP A 67 4.88 5.25 8.84
N ALA A 68 5.39 4.69 9.94
CA ALA A 68 4.57 4.24 11.06
C ALA A 68 3.92 5.39 11.85
N GLU A 69 4.49 6.59 11.76
CA GLU A 69 3.97 7.79 12.44
C GLU A 69 3.07 8.65 11.54
N ALA A 70 2.81 8.19 10.29
CA ALA A 70 1.99 8.93 9.35
C ALA A 70 0.60 9.22 9.92
N LYS A 71 0.16 10.48 9.76
CA LYS A 71 -1.17 10.94 10.16
C LYS A 71 -1.80 11.72 9.02
N SER A 72 -3.01 11.36 8.63
CA SER A 72 -3.75 12.12 7.62
C SER A 72 -4.55 13.26 8.24
N SER A 73 -5.01 14.18 7.41
CA SER A 73 -5.94 15.25 7.81
C SER A 73 -7.29 14.73 8.32
N SER A 74 -7.69 13.53 7.89
CA SER A 74 -8.90 12.83 8.36
C SER A 74 -8.68 12.02 9.66
N GLY A 75 -7.47 12.07 10.22
CA GLY A 75 -7.12 11.38 11.47
C GLY A 75 -6.78 9.89 11.31
N ALA A 76 -6.54 9.41 10.10
CA ALA A 76 -6.00 8.07 9.88
C ALA A 76 -4.55 7.99 10.34
N VAL A 77 -4.10 6.83 10.88
CA VAL A 77 -2.81 6.68 11.55
C VAL A 77 -2.07 5.44 11.09
N GLY A 78 -0.75 5.59 10.94
CA GLY A 78 0.21 4.51 10.84
C GLY A 78 0.35 3.90 9.45
N LEU A 79 1.00 2.73 9.39
CA LEU A 79 1.42 2.07 8.16
C LEU A 79 0.30 1.84 7.15
N MET A 80 -0.88 1.47 7.63
CA MET A 80 -2.05 1.16 6.81
C MET A 80 -3.17 2.22 6.93
N GLN A 81 -2.86 3.40 7.48
CA GLN A 81 -3.76 4.55 7.59
C GLN A 81 -5.15 4.18 8.13
N LEU A 82 -5.18 3.49 9.27
CA LEU A 82 -6.44 3.13 9.89
C LEU A 82 -7.04 4.32 10.63
N THR A 83 -8.33 4.60 10.38
CA THR A 83 -9.04 5.59 11.19
C THR A 83 -9.31 5.06 12.60
N PRO A 84 -9.36 5.93 13.63
CA PRO A 84 -9.71 5.52 15.00
C PRO A 84 -11.02 4.74 15.09
N GLU A 85 -12.01 5.11 14.29
CA GLU A 85 -13.31 4.44 14.25
C GLU A 85 -13.18 3.01 13.70
N THR A 86 -12.50 2.84 12.56
CA THR A 86 -12.25 1.52 11.98
C THR A 86 -11.49 0.63 12.95
N ALA A 87 -10.42 1.15 13.56
CA ALA A 87 -9.60 0.40 14.49
C ALA A 87 -10.36 -0.02 15.76
N LYS A 88 -11.19 0.85 16.34
CA LYS A 88 -12.08 0.50 17.45
C LYS A 88 -13.09 -0.58 17.07
N GLY A 89 -13.67 -0.48 15.86
CA GLY A 89 -14.56 -1.51 15.34
C GLY A 89 -13.87 -2.87 15.17
N ILE A 90 -12.61 -2.90 14.76
CA ILE A 90 -11.79 -4.11 14.69
C ILE A 90 -11.50 -4.64 16.09
N ALA A 91 -11.07 -3.79 17.02
CA ALA A 91 -10.76 -4.16 18.41
C ALA A 91 -11.95 -4.87 19.07
N ILE A 92 -13.15 -4.31 18.96
CA ILE A 92 -14.37 -4.92 19.48
C ILE A 92 -14.60 -6.32 18.91
N ARG A 93 -14.42 -6.51 17.60
CA ARG A 93 -14.65 -7.79 16.91
C ARG A 93 -13.57 -8.83 17.15
N THR A 94 -12.39 -8.41 17.58
CA THR A 94 -11.22 -9.29 17.80
C THR A 94 -10.90 -9.49 19.29
N GLY A 95 -11.73 -8.96 20.21
CA GLY A 95 -11.51 -9.08 21.65
C GLY A 95 -10.41 -8.17 22.19
N GLY A 96 -10.05 -7.12 21.44
CA GLY A 96 -9.02 -6.14 21.82
C GLY A 96 -9.49 -5.12 22.87
N SER A 97 -9.94 -5.56 24.03
CA SER A 97 -10.49 -4.70 25.11
C SER A 97 -9.49 -3.65 25.63
N ALA A 98 -8.18 -3.91 25.54
CA ALA A 98 -7.12 -3.01 25.97
C ALA A 98 -6.63 -2.05 24.86
N PHE A 99 -7.16 -2.12 23.65
CA PHE A 99 -6.74 -1.29 22.52
C PHE A 99 -6.96 0.20 22.79
N ARG A 100 -5.94 0.99 22.50
CA ARG A 100 -5.97 2.46 22.51
C ARG A 100 -5.62 2.99 21.12
N VAL A 101 -6.16 4.15 20.75
CA VAL A 101 -5.88 4.78 19.44
C VAL A 101 -4.39 5.08 19.26
N SER A 102 -3.67 5.37 20.36
CA SER A 102 -2.20 5.54 20.33
C SER A 102 -1.45 4.29 19.86
N ASP A 103 -2.05 3.11 19.97
CA ASP A 103 -1.42 1.86 19.55
C ASP A 103 -1.33 1.74 18.02
N LEU A 104 -2.04 2.59 17.27
CA LEU A 104 -1.99 2.63 15.82
C LEU A 104 -0.65 3.08 15.24
N SER A 105 0.21 3.76 16.01
CA SER A 105 1.60 4.03 15.60
C SER A 105 2.52 2.81 15.79
N ASN A 106 2.06 1.75 16.46
CA ASN A 106 2.81 0.51 16.55
C ASN A 106 2.66 -0.30 15.26
N PRO A 107 3.77 -0.58 14.52
CA PRO A 107 3.73 -1.29 13.24
C PRO A 107 3.01 -2.64 13.29
N GLU A 108 3.26 -3.43 14.35
CA GLU A 108 2.69 -4.76 14.52
C GLU A 108 1.16 -4.71 14.68
N ILE A 109 0.67 -3.78 15.51
CA ILE A 109 -0.77 -3.61 15.76
C ILE A 109 -1.45 -3.06 14.50
N ASN A 110 -0.84 -2.06 13.88
CA ASN A 110 -1.40 -1.40 12.70
C ASN A 110 -1.56 -2.37 11.53
N VAL A 111 -0.49 -3.10 11.19
CA VAL A 111 -0.51 -4.08 10.07
C VAL A 111 -1.47 -5.23 10.39
N ARG A 112 -1.47 -5.76 11.60
CA ARG A 112 -2.41 -6.80 12.03
C ARG A 112 -3.87 -6.37 11.84
N TYR A 113 -4.22 -5.16 12.26
CA TYR A 113 -5.59 -4.63 12.13
C TYR A 113 -5.95 -4.36 10.67
N GLY A 114 -5.02 -3.80 9.90
CA GLY A 114 -5.21 -3.58 8.46
C GLY A 114 -5.42 -4.88 7.70
N CYS A 115 -4.64 -5.92 7.98
CA CYS A 115 -4.81 -7.25 7.39
C CYS A 115 -6.17 -7.87 7.76
N TRP A 116 -6.57 -7.76 9.03
CA TRP A 116 -7.89 -8.20 9.46
C TRP A 116 -8.99 -7.48 8.66
N TYR A 117 -8.86 -6.16 8.47
CA TYR A 117 -9.84 -5.37 7.74
C TYR A 117 -9.88 -5.73 6.25
N LEU A 118 -8.72 -5.85 5.60
CA LEU A 118 -8.64 -6.33 4.21
C LEU A 118 -9.30 -7.70 4.05
N ARG A 119 -9.05 -8.62 4.98
CA ARG A 119 -9.66 -9.94 4.94
C ARG A 119 -11.16 -9.92 5.21
N HIS A 120 -11.62 -9.05 6.11
CA HIS A 120 -13.04 -8.81 6.35
C HIS A 120 -13.73 -8.31 5.06
N LEU A 121 -13.16 -7.33 4.38
CA LEU A 121 -13.66 -6.82 3.11
C LEU A 121 -13.63 -7.89 2.02
N PHE A 122 -12.59 -8.71 1.97
CA PHE A 122 -12.50 -9.79 0.98
C PHE A 122 -13.60 -10.85 1.17
N ARG A 123 -13.95 -11.20 2.42
CA ARG A 123 -15.08 -12.09 2.69
C ARG A 123 -16.41 -11.53 2.21
N LYS A 124 -16.54 -10.20 2.21
CA LYS A 124 -17.76 -9.51 1.78
C LYS A 124 -17.86 -9.37 0.26
N TYR A 125 -16.76 -8.98 -0.39
CA TYR A 125 -16.80 -8.59 -1.81
C TYR A 125 -16.23 -9.66 -2.77
N GLY A 126 -15.38 -10.56 -2.30
CA GLY A 126 -14.81 -11.67 -3.09
C GLY A 126 -13.76 -11.27 -4.14
N GLU A 127 -13.61 -9.98 -4.43
CA GLU A 127 -12.74 -9.45 -5.48
C GLU A 127 -11.84 -8.35 -4.93
N TRP A 128 -10.52 -8.46 -5.15
CA TRP A 128 -9.54 -7.50 -4.62
C TRP A 128 -9.77 -6.06 -5.10
N ARG A 129 -10.21 -5.87 -6.33
CA ARG A 129 -10.55 -4.54 -6.85
C ARG A 129 -11.61 -3.85 -6.00
N LEU A 130 -12.68 -4.55 -5.63
CA LEU A 130 -13.73 -4.03 -4.77
C LEU A 130 -13.28 -3.89 -3.31
N VAL A 131 -12.40 -4.78 -2.85
CA VAL A 131 -11.77 -4.69 -1.52
C VAL A 131 -10.95 -3.41 -1.39
N LEU A 132 -10.06 -3.13 -2.34
CA LEU A 132 -9.25 -1.92 -2.36
C LEU A 132 -10.11 -0.66 -2.48
N ALA A 133 -11.15 -0.71 -3.31
CA ALA A 133 -12.11 0.38 -3.41
C ALA A 133 -12.85 0.63 -2.08
N ALA A 134 -13.24 -0.44 -1.37
CA ALA A 134 -13.90 -0.32 -0.07
C ALA A 134 -12.95 0.12 1.05
N TYR A 135 -11.67 -0.27 0.94
CA TYR A 135 -10.64 0.18 1.85
C TYR A 135 -10.44 1.70 1.76
N ASN A 136 -10.31 2.22 0.53
CA ASN A 136 -10.09 3.65 0.26
C ASN A 136 -11.36 4.50 0.45
N ALA A 137 -12.47 4.11 -0.18
CA ALA A 137 -13.70 4.91 -0.22
C ALA A 137 -14.74 4.56 0.85
N GLY A 138 -14.52 3.46 1.59
CA GLY A 138 -15.46 2.94 2.57
C GLY A 138 -16.51 1.99 1.99
N GLN A 139 -16.95 1.03 2.81
CA GLN A 139 -17.90 -0.03 2.43
C GLN A 139 -19.24 0.53 1.91
N GLY A 140 -19.77 1.57 2.55
CA GLY A 140 -21.08 2.14 2.17
C GLY A 140 -21.12 2.65 0.72
N ASN A 141 -20.01 3.21 0.24
CA ASN A 141 -19.90 3.64 -1.15
C ASN A 141 -19.89 2.42 -2.10
N VAL A 142 -19.08 1.41 -1.81
CA VAL A 142 -19.00 0.20 -2.66
C VAL A 142 -20.34 -0.55 -2.67
N ASP A 143 -21.02 -0.68 -1.52
CA ASP A 143 -22.35 -1.28 -1.45
C ASP A 143 -23.36 -0.53 -2.33
N ARG A 144 -23.31 0.78 -2.35
CA ARG A 144 -24.15 1.62 -3.24
C ARG A 144 -23.77 1.38 -4.71
N TRP A 145 -22.49 1.38 -5.07
CA TRP A 145 -22.02 1.17 -6.45
C TRP A 145 -22.39 -0.21 -7.00
N LEU A 146 -22.36 -1.22 -6.15
CA LEU A 146 -22.82 -2.56 -6.54
C LEU A 146 -24.29 -2.58 -6.92
N ARG A 147 -25.14 -1.84 -6.18
CA ARG A 147 -26.58 -1.76 -6.46
C ARG A 147 -26.93 -0.87 -7.65
N GLU A 148 -26.28 0.30 -7.75
CA GLU A 148 -26.68 1.39 -8.67
C GLU A 148 -25.83 1.42 -9.94
N GLU A 149 -24.53 1.06 -9.84
CA GLU A 149 -23.54 1.20 -10.90
C GLU A 149 -23.01 -0.14 -11.43
N ARG A 150 -23.65 -1.26 -11.07
CA ARG A 150 -23.19 -2.62 -11.43
C ARG A 150 -21.73 -2.89 -11.08
N GLY A 151 -21.23 -2.34 -9.97
CA GLY A 151 -19.85 -2.49 -9.51
C GLY A 151 -18.83 -1.55 -10.17
N ARG A 152 -19.26 -0.63 -11.03
CA ARG A 152 -18.37 0.43 -11.54
C ARG A 152 -17.99 1.37 -10.40
N ILE A 153 -16.72 1.73 -10.30
CA ILE A 153 -16.20 2.69 -9.32
C ILE A 153 -16.31 4.10 -9.91
N PRO A 154 -17.26 4.96 -9.47
CA PRO A 154 -17.46 6.27 -10.08
C PRO A 154 -16.40 7.30 -9.63
N PHE A 155 -15.82 7.16 -8.44
CA PHE A 155 -14.83 8.09 -7.92
C PHE A 155 -13.47 7.92 -8.61
N ALA A 156 -12.99 8.98 -9.27
CA ALA A 156 -11.71 8.97 -9.98
C ALA A 156 -10.53 8.69 -9.02
N GLU A 157 -10.55 9.28 -7.83
CA GLU A 157 -9.55 9.07 -6.79
C GLU A 157 -9.45 7.58 -6.39
N THR A 158 -10.59 6.94 -6.15
CA THR A 158 -10.62 5.52 -5.78
C THR A 158 -10.17 4.61 -6.92
N ARG A 159 -10.52 4.91 -8.17
CA ARG A 159 -9.97 4.18 -9.33
C ARG A 159 -8.45 4.29 -9.38
N HIS A 160 -7.94 5.53 -9.28
CA HIS A 160 -6.49 5.76 -9.25
C HIS A 160 -5.80 5.03 -8.10
N TYR A 161 -6.41 5.01 -6.90
CA TYR A 161 -5.90 4.25 -5.77
C TYR A 161 -5.79 2.75 -6.10
N VAL A 162 -6.85 2.16 -6.64
CA VAL A 162 -6.88 0.73 -7.00
C VAL A 162 -5.81 0.41 -8.05
N ASP A 163 -5.78 1.17 -9.14
CA ASP A 163 -4.82 0.98 -10.22
C ASP A 163 -3.37 1.14 -9.70
N ARG A 164 -3.14 2.14 -8.84
CA ARG A 164 -1.82 2.36 -8.24
C ARG A 164 -1.37 1.24 -7.31
N VAL A 165 -2.27 0.66 -6.52
CA VAL A 165 -1.95 -0.50 -5.66
C VAL A 165 -1.61 -1.72 -6.51
N ASP A 166 -2.31 -1.94 -7.63
CA ASP A 166 -2.01 -3.05 -8.54
C ASP A 166 -0.63 -2.89 -9.22
N ASP A 167 -0.26 -1.68 -9.65
CA ASP A 167 1.08 -1.36 -10.18
C ASP A 167 2.16 -1.62 -9.11
N LEU A 168 1.97 -1.10 -7.90
CA LEU A 168 2.90 -1.30 -6.79
C LEU A 168 3.03 -2.77 -6.42
N ARG A 169 1.93 -3.54 -6.46
CA ARG A 169 1.96 -4.98 -6.21
C ARG A 169 2.88 -5.70 -7.19
N ALA A 170 2.83 -5.35 -8.49
CA ALA A 170 3.72 -5.93 -9.49
C ALA A 170 5.18 -5.60 -9.16
N ILE A 171 5.48 -4.33 -8.86
CA ILE A 171 6.82 -3.86 -8.47
C ILE A 171 7.34 -4.63 -7.24
N TYR A 172 6.54 -4.71 -6.16
CA TYR A 172 6.96 -5.42 -4.94
C TYR A 172 7.17 -6.91 -5.18
N ARG A 173 6.36 -7.55 -6.00
CA ARG A 173 6.50 -8.96 -6.35
C ARG A 173 7.82 -9.24 -7.08
N ASP A 174 8.21 -8.36 -7.99
CA ASP A 174 9.39 -8.56 -8.81
C ASP A 174 10.67 -8.10 -8.09
N ALA A 175 10.65 -6.88 -7.53
CA ALA A 175 11.82 -6.30 -6.89
C ALA A 175 12.17 -6.93 -5.53
N TRP A 176 11.18 -7.40 -4.76
CA TRP A 176 11.36 -7.88 -3.39
C TRP A 176 10.94 -9.36 -3.22
N ARG A 177 11.08 -10.14 -4.29
CA ARG A 177 10.61 -11.53 -4.33
C ARG A 177 11.22 -12.39 -3.23
N SER A 178 12.53 -12.32 -3.05
CA SER A 178 13.24 -13.12 -2.05
C SER A 178 12.83 -12.80 -0.62
N GLU A 179 12.60 -11.52 -0.35
CA GLU A 179 12.26 -11.04 0.98
C GLU A 179 10.78 -11.31 1.34
N LEU A 180 9.90 -11.26 0.36
CA LEU A 180 8.46 -11.43 0.59
C LEU A 180 7.98 -12.88 0.54
N TYR A 181 8.66 -13.76 -0.22
CA TYR A 181 8.20 -15.13 -0.47
C TYR A 181 9.23 -16.22 -0.06
N GLY A 182 10.42 -15.80 0.39
CA GLY A 182 11.51 -16.69 0.82
C GLY A 182 11.37 -17.28 2.22
#